data_28acb6284961ebe03a1599730a45e811
#
_entry.id   28acb6284961ebe03a1599730a45e811
#
_cell.length_a   1.000
_cell.length_b   1.000
_cell.length_c   1.000
_cell.angle_alpha   90.00
_cell.angle_beta   90.00
_cell.angle_gamma   90.00
#
_symmetry.space_group_name_H-M   'P 1'
#
loop_
_entity.id
_entity.type
_entity.pdbx_description
1 polymer ?
#
loop_
_entity_poly.entity_id
_entity_poly.type
_entity_poly.pdbx_seq_one_letter_code
_entity_poly.pdbx_strand_id
1 'polypeptide(L)'
;PGRAFFHSRQGGGHKEKKKKRSSIISRIILIICACVFVFAAVRLVSILLEYKKGNDIYDNIEGNVLDDTPVNITIGEDNQDVTIPFVYNHQALLDINPDGLGFLYVPSVDIRLPIAQTTDNDFYLTHTFDKTYNRNGCLFVDYRIKDGLNASHVIIYGHNMGSGAMFGTLARYKNSGFYQTEGNDVFYIYTEDVIREYKIFTVYITDPISDTFTFNFSNLSGLREYAKNVQAESLYNTGVDISNATQVVTFSTCTDDSKQRVIVSGTYVGESKLDNGTSSEASASASE
;
A
#
# COMPACT_ATOMS: atom_id res chain seq x y z
N PRO A 1 -64.57 53.76 -59.13
CA PRO A 1 -63.42 53.20 -59.71
C PRO A 1 -62.18 53.62 -58.94
N GLY A 2 -61.53 52.79 -58.21
CA GLY A 2 -60.34 53.05 -57.48
C GLY A 2 -59.69 51.73 -57.11
N ARG A 3 -58.68 51.35 -57.90
CA ARG A 3 -57.87 50.16 -57.60
C ARG A 3 -56.80 50.50 -56.54
N ALA A 4 -56.83 49.79 -55.43
CA ALA A 4 -55.72 49.82 -54.43
C ALA A 4 -54.70 48.75 -54.78
N PHE A 5 -53.45 49.15 -54.96
CA PHE A 5 -52.30 48.27 -55.12
C PHE A 5 -51.77 47.83 -53.73
N PHE A 6 -51.75 46.54 -53.48
CA PHE A 6 -51.12 45.95 -52.35
C PHE A 6 -49.64 45.65 -52.67
N HIS A 7 -48.74 46.27 -51.94
CA HIS A 7 -47.32 45.96 -51.99
C HIS A 7 -47.00 44.86 -50.95
N SER A 8 -46.64 43.70 -51.40
CA SER A 8 -46.13 42.64 -50.57
C SER A 8 -44.63 42.92 -50.23
N ARG A 9 -44.32 43.13 -48.96
CA ARG A 9 -42.95 43.21 -48.44
C ARG A 9 -42.44 41.80 -48.23
N GLN A 10 -41.35 41.45 -48.95
CA GLN A 10 -40.55 40.26 -48.71
C GLN A 10 -39.76 40.40 -47.40
N GLY A 11 -40.11 39.57 -46.39
CA GLY A 11 -39.39 39.40 -45.14
C GLY A 11 -38.61 38.06 -45.13
N GLY A 12 -37.56 37.90 -46.00
CA GLY A 12 -36.88 36.63 -46.19
C GLY A 12 -35.41 36.52 -45.66
N GLY A 13 -34.81 37.64 -45.22
CA GLY A 13 -33.36 37.68 -45.02
C GLY A 13 -32.80 37.35 -43.63
N HIS A 14 -33.64 37.32 -42.59
CA HIS A 14 -33.12 37.26 -41.21
C HIS A 14 -33.08 35.85 -40.57
N LYS A 15 -33.87 34.91 -41.08
CA LYS A 15 -33.93 33.52 -40.57
C LYS A 15 -32.73 32.65 -41.03
N GLU A 16 -32.22 32.82 -42.26
CA GLU A 16 -31.11 32.01 -42.77
C GLU A 16 -29.75 32.31 -42.13
N LYS A 17 -29.49 33.59 -41.81
CA LYS A 17 -28.22 33.98 -41.12
C LYS A 17 -28.17 33.45 -39.68
N LYS A 18 -29.29 33.35 -38.94
CA LYS A 18 -29.34 32.76 -37.59
C LYS A 18 -29.13 31.25 -37.63
N LYS A 19 -29.66 30.53 -38.61
CA LYS A 19 -29.52 29.07 -38.75
C LYS A 19 -28.09 28.66 -39.10
N LYS A 20 -27.38 29.40 -39.97
CA LYS A 20 -25.97 29.19 -40.29
C LYS A 20 -25.03 29.47 -39.11
N ARG A 21 -25.29 30.52 -38.32
CA ARG A 21 -24.50 30.88 -37.12
C ARG A 21 -24.64 29.83 -36.02
N SER A 22 -25.87 29.32 -35.78
CA SER A 22 -26.12 28.22 -34.83
C SER A 22 -25.40 26.94 -35.24
N SER A 23 -25.36 26.59 -36.53
CA SER A 23 -24.63 25.41 -37.05
C SER A 23 -23.10 25.54 -36.89
N ILE A 24 -22.53 26.73 -37.05
CA ILE A 24 -21.09 26.95 -36.87
C ILE A 24 -20.72 26.83 -35.39
N ILE A 25 -21.48 27.43 -34.49
CA ILE A 25 -21.28 27.37 -33.04
C ILE A 25 -21.37 25.89 -32.59
N SER A 26 -22.36 25.12 -33.04
CA SER A 26 -22.48 23.69 -32.72
C SER A 26 -21.26 22.89 -33.19
N ARG A 27 -20.71 23.17 -34.36
CA ARG A 27 -19.50 22.51 -34.86
C ARG A 27 -18.27 22.84 -34.03
N ILE A 28 -18.13 24.11 -33.62
CA ILE A 28 -17.02 24.56 -32.76
C ILE A 28 -17.10 23.84 -31.38
N ILE A 29 -18.30 23.79 -30.80
CA ILE A 29 -18.51 23.09 -29.52
C ILE A 29 -18.16 21.60 -29.68
N LEU A 30 -18.58 20.95 -30.77
CA LEU A 30 -18.28 19.54 -31.03
C LEU A 30 -16.78 19.30 -31.17
N ILE A 31 -16.06 20.18 -31.83
CA ILE A 31 -14.59 20.09 -31.96
C ILE A 31 -13.93 20.25 -30.58
N ILE A 32 -14.37 21.23 -29.77
CA ILE A 32 -13.83 21.43 -28.42
C ILE A 32 -14.10 20.18 -27.56
N CYS A 33 -15.31 19.63 -27.59
CA CYS A 33 -15.63 18.39 -26.87
C CYS A 33 -14.75 17.21 -27.32
N ALA A 34 -14.53 17.07 -28.64
CA ALA A 34 -13.66 16.02 -29.17
C ALA A 34 -12.20 16.21 -28.69
N CYS A 35 -11.68 17.44 -28.70
CA CYS A 35 -10.32 17.73 -28.19
C CYS A 35 -10.19 17.43 -26.70
N VAL A 36 -11.18 17.81 -25.89
CA VAL A 36 -11.21 17.51 -24.45
C VAL A 36 -11.28 16.00 -24.22
N PHE A 37 -12.10 15.28 -24.99
CA PHE A 37 -12.20 13.82 -24.90
C PHE A 37 -10.87 13.14 -25.24
N VAL A 38 -10.21 13.53 -26.33
CA VAL A 38 -8.90 12.99 -26.74
C VAL A 38 -7.85 13.29 -25.67
N PHE A 39 -7.81 14.52 -25.16
CA PHE A 39 -6.90 14.88 -24.07
C PHE A 39 -7.13 14.02 -22.83
N ALA A 40 -8.39 13.86 -22.41
CA ALA A 40 -8.74 13.02 -21.25
C ALA A 40 -8.36 11.55 -21.48
N ALA A 41 -8.59 11.02 -22.68
CA ALA A 41 -8.22 9.64 -23.03
C ALA A 41 -6.69 9.44 -22.98
N VAL A 42 -5.92 10.37 -23.54
CA VAL A 42 -4.45 10.31 -23.49
C VAL A 42 -3.95 10.37 -22.05
N ARG A 43 -4.52 11.26 -21.21
CA ARG A 43 -4.15 11.33 -19.79
C ARG A 43 -4.48 10.05 -19.04
N LEU A 44 -5.66 9.45 -19.29
CA LEU A 44 -6.05 8.18 -18.68
C LEU A 44 -5.08 7.05 -19.06
N VAL A 45 -4.77 6.91 -20.34
CA VAL A 45 -3.80 5.90 -20.82
C VAL A 45 -2.43 6.11 -20.17
N SER A 46 -1.96 7.37 -20.06
CA SER A 46 -0.68 7.67 -19.42
C SER A 46 -0.66 7.23 -17.94
N ILE A 47 -1.75 7.47 -17.19
CA ILE A 47 -1.88 7.04 -15.79
C ILE A 47 -1.88 5.51 -15.68
N LEU A 48 -2.62 4.81 -16.55
CA LEU A 48 -2.66 3.35 -16.54
C LEU A 48 -1.30 2.72 -16.87
N LEU A 49 -0.56 3.32 -17.81
CA LEU A 49 0.80 2.88 -18.14
C LEU A 49 1.78 3.13 -16.97
N GLU A 50 1.63 4.23 -16.25
CA GLU A 50 2.44 4.51 -15.06
C GLU A 50 2.17 3.50 -13.94
N TYR A 51 0.90 3.14 -13.67
CA TYR A 51 0.55 2.10 -12.71
C TYR A 51 1.10 0.74 -13.12
N LYS A 52 0.93 0.37 -14.41
CA LYS A 52 1.50 -0.87 -14.93
C LYS A 52 3.01 -0.91 -14.73
N LYS A 53 3.72 0.16 -15.09
CA LYS A 53 5.17 0.23 -14.89
C LYS A 53 5.56 0.06 -13.41
N GLY A 54 4.80 0.65 -12.48
CA GLY A 54 5.04 0.48 -11.05
C GLY A 54 4.85 -0.97 -10.59
N ASN A 55 3.80 -1.64 -11.06
CA ASN A 55 3.57 -3.05 -10.76
C ASN A 55 4.66 -3.94 -11.36
N ASP A 56 5.03 -3.75 -12.64
CA ASP A 56 6.11 -4.50 -13.31
C ASP A 56 7.46 -4.38 -12.54
N ILE A 57 7.74 -3.22 -11.91
CA ILE A 57 8.91 -3.04 -11.03
C ILE A 57 8.80 -3.92 -9.79
N TYR A 58 7.65 -3.94 -9.09
CA TYR A 58 7.48 -4.75 -7.89
C TYR A 58 7.44 -6.25 -8.19
N ASP A 59 6.83 -6.68 -9.30
CA ASP A 59 6.88 -8.07 -9.78
C ASP A 59 8.34 -8.51 -10.03
N ASN A 60 9.17 -7.63 -10.62
CA ASN A 60 10.59 -7.91 -10.82
C ASN A 60 11.38 -7.96 -9.52
N ILE A 61 11.09 -7.08 -8.55
CA ILE A 61 11.72 -7.10 -7.22
C ILE A 61 11.36 -8.41 -6.51
N GLU A 62 10.07 -8.78 -6.49
CA GLU A 62 9.59 -10.01 -5.91
C GLU A 62 10.30 -11.23 -6.49
N GLY A 63 10.37 -11.34 -7.83
CA GLY A 63 11.06 -12.45 -8.51
C GLY A 63 12.57 -12.52 -8.29
N ASN A 64 13.24 -11.43 -7.86
CA ASN A 64 14.67 -11.44 -7.51
C ASN A 64 14.92 -11.75 -6.03
N VAL A 65 13.96 -11.41 -5.16
CA VAL A 65 14.12 -11.41 -3.70
C VAL A 65 13.46 -12.64 -3.07
N LEU A 66 12.43 -13.19 -3.72
CA LEU A 66 11.70 -14.38 -3.24
C LEU A 66 11.93 -15.57 -4.17
N ASP A 67 12.02 -16.75 -3.57
CA ASP A 67 11.95 -18.05 -4.24
C ASP A 67 10.64 -18.71 -3.82
N ASP A 68 9.77 -19.05 -4.76
CA ASP A 68 8.43 -19.65 -4.54
C ASP A 68 8.48 -21.08 -3.99
N THR A 69 9.52 -21.43 -3.26
CA THR A 69 9.65 -22.71 -2.55
C THR A 69 8.99 -22.59 -1.18
N PRO A 70 7.89 -23.33 -0.90
CA PRO A 70 7.26 -23.31 0.42
C PRO A 70 8.17 -23.83 1.52
N VAL A 71 8.20 -23.12 2.66
CA VAL A 71 8.99 -23.48 3.84
C VAL A 71 8.09 -23.62 5.05
N ASN A 72 8.26 -24.71 5.81
CA ASN A 72 7.62 -24.87 7.11
C ASN A 72 8.54 -24.28 8.17
N ILE A 73 8.02 -23.36 8.94
CA ILE A 73 8.71 -22.72 10.06
C ILE A 73 7.90 -22.90 11.33
N THR A 74 8.58 -22.94 12.46
CA THR A 74 7.95 -22.97 13.78
C THR A 74 8.09 -21.59 14.40
N ILE A 75 6.99 -20.95 14.78
CA ILE A 75 6.97 -19.60 15.35
C ILE A 75 6.26 -19.58 16.70
N GLY A 76 6.76 -18.71 17.59
CA GLY A 76 6.17 -18.40 18.89
C GLY A 76 6.46 -19.42 19.98
N GLU A 77 6.03 -19.07 21.20
CA GLU A 77 6.21 -19.92 22.39
C GLU A 77 5.43 -21.23 22.30
N ASP A 78 4.32 -21.24 21.56
CA ASP A 78 3.44 -22.41 21.38
C ASP A 78 3.96 -23.36 20.29
N ASN A 79 5.12 -23.09 19.68
CA ASN A 79 5.73 -23.89 18.60
C ASN A 79 4.73 -24.21 17.46
N GLN A 80 4.00 -23.21 16.99
CA GLN A 80 3.07 -23.39 15.89
C GLN A 80 3.81 -23.54 14.56
N ASP A 81 3.51 -24.62 13.85
CA ASP A 81 4.03 -24.84 12.50
C ASP A 81 3.23 -24.00 11.50
N VAL A 82 3.92 -23.12 10.80
CA VAL A 82 3.35 -22.24 9.77
C VAL A 82 4.04 -22.54 8.45
N THR A 83 3.25 -22.71 7.38
CA THR A 83 3.79 -22.83 6.02
C THR A 83 3.84 -21.45 5.38
N ILE A 84 5.03 -20.98 5.09
CA ILE A 84 5.29 -19.76 4.33
C ILE A 84 5.51 -20.13 2.86
N PRO A 85 4.88 -19.44 1.89
CA PRO A 85 4.87 -19.86 0.48
C PRO A 85 6.18 -19.59 -0.28
N PHE A 86 7.18 -18.95 0.33
CA PHE A 86 8.44 -18.57 -0.33
C PHE A 86 9.62 -18.48 0.64
N VAL A 87 10.82 -18.58 0.10
CA VAL A 87 12.08 -18.23 0.79
C VAL A 87 12.47 -16.81 0.47
N TYR A 88 12.91 -16.06 1.45
CA TYR A 88 13.33 -14.65 1.31
C TYR A 88 14.85 -14.53 1.27
N ASN A 89 15.38 -13.72 0.35
CA ASN A 89 16.79 -13.39 0.23
C ASN A 89 17.05 -11.92 0.55
N HIS A 90 17.54 -11.65 1.76
CA HIS A 90 17.80 -10.28 2.21
C HIS A 90 18.94 -9.61 1.44
N GLN A 91 20.01 -10.36 1.07
CA GLN A 91 21.10 -9.80 0.30
C GLN A 91 20.66 -9.34 -1.09
N ALA A 92 19.81 -10.14 -1.76
CA ALA A 92 19.24 -9.73 -3.05
C ALA A 92 18.39 -8.46 -2.93
N LEU A 93 17.69 -8.26 -1.79
CA LEU A 93 16.99 -7.01 -1.50
C LEU A 93 17.96 -5.82 -1.41
N LEU A 94 19.07 -5.97 -0.67
CA LEU A 94 20.07 -4.91 -0.48
C LEU A 94 20.84 -4.61 -1.78
N ASP A 95 21.05 -5.60 -2.63
CA ASP A 95 21.69 -5.42 -3.95
C ASP A 95 20.83 -4.54 -4.87
N ILE A 96 19.48 -4.56 -4.72
CA ILE A 96 18.60 -3.65 -5.44
C ILE A 96 18.63 -2.25 -4.80
N ASN A 97 18.55 -2.18 -3.47
CA ASN A 97 18.53 -0.91 -2.76
C ASN A 97 19.04 -1.05 -1.31
N PRO A 98 20.19 -0.40 -0.97
CA PRO A 98 20.74 -0.44 0.38
C PRO A 98 19.89 0.24 1.46
N ASP A 99 18.83 0.98 1.09
CA ASP A 99 17.84 1.53 2.06
C ASP A 99 16.86 0.44 2.55
N GLY A 100 16.97 -0.79 2.06
CA GLY A 100 16.11 -1.91 2.43
C GLY A 100 16.27 -2.31 3.88
N LEU A 101 15.19 -2.44 4.62
CA LEU A 101 15.17 -2.92 5.99
C LEU A 101 14.65 -4.35 6.10
N GLY A 102 13.83 -4.80 5.16
CA GLY A 102 13.18 -6.08 5.18
C GLY A 102 12.02 -6.17 4.20
N PHE A 103 11.18 -7.20 4.37
CA PHE A 103 10.09 -7.50 3.47
C PHE A 103 8.80 -7.78 4.25
N LEU A 104 7.70 -7.18 3.84
CA LEU A 104 6.37 -7.36 4.44
C LEU A 104 5.57 -8.39 3.67
N TYR A 105 4.99 -9.35 4.40
CA TYR A 105 4.03 -10.31 3.89
C TYR A 105 2.73 -10.27 4.70
N VAL A 106 1.61 -9.91 4.03
CA VAL A 106 0.26 -9.95 4.62
C VAL A 106 -0.61 -10.86 3.77
N PRO A 107 -0.73 -12.17 4.13
CA PRO A 107 -1.37 -13.19 3.29
C PRO A 107 -2.79 -12.85 2.86
N SER A 108 -3.61 -12.37 3.79
CA SER A 108 -5.04 -12.12 3.62
C SER A 108 -5.39 -11.04 2.59
N VAL A 109 -4.45 -10.14 2.30
CA VAL A 109 -4.62 -9.00 1.37
C VAL A 109 -3.55 -9.00 0.27
N ASP A 110 -2.77 -10.10 0.16
CA ASP A 110 -1.74 -10.33 -0.86
C ASP A 110 -0.73 -9.17 -0.96
N ILE A 111 -0.24 -8.71 0.19
CA ILE A 111 0.86 -7.75 0.25
C ILE A 111 2.17 -8.52 0.37
N ARG A 112 3.06 -8.35 -0.62
CA ARG A 112 4.42 -8.89 -0.68
C ARG A 112 5.34 -7.77 -1.16
N LEU A 113 5.81 -6.95 -0.22
CA LEU A 113 6.48 -5.71 -0.57
C LEU A 113 7.73 -5.47 0.28
N PRO A 114 8.80 -4.92 -0.32
CA PRO A 114 9.97 -4.47 0.41
C PRO A 114 9.64 -3.28 1.29
N ILE A 115 10.34 -3.18 2.43
CA ILE A 115 10.26 -2.06 3.36
C ILE A 115 11.59 -1.32 3.30
N ALA A 116 11.54 -0.01 3.04
CA ALA A 116 12.71 0.85 3.02
C ALA A 116 12.71 1.85 4.18
N GLN A 117 13.85 2.51 4.41
CA GLN A 117 13.94 3.71 5.24
C GLN A 117 15.00 4.65 4.68
N THR A 118 14.70 5.95 4.66
CA THR A 118 15.65 6.99 4.28
C THR A 118 15.72 8.08 5.35
N THR A 119 16.27 9.23 5.02
CA THR A 119 16.47 10.36 5.94
C THR A 119 15.26 11.28 6.08
N ASP A 120 14.18 11.02 5.32
CA ASP A 120 12.93 11.77 5.32
C ASP A 120 11.72 10.85 5.09
N ASN A 121 10.50 11.40 5.18
CA ASN A 121 9.24 10.69 4.89
C ASN A 121 8.63 11.07 3.53
N ASP A 122 9.38 11.74 2.65
CA ASP A 122 8.86 12.28 1.38
C ASP A 122 9.35 11.51 0.16
N PHE A 123 10.61 11.05 0.17
CA PHE A 123 11.26 10.41 -0.99
C PHE A 123 10.44 9.20 -1.50
N TYR A 124 10.12 8.26 -0.62
CA TYR A 124 9.40 7.04 -0.99
C TYR A 124 7.89 7.23 -1.23
N LEU A 125 7.36 8.44 -1.06
CA LEU A 125 6.01 8.76 -1.55
C LEU A 125 5.92 8.78 -3.09
N THR A 126 7.04 9.01 -3.77
CA THR A 126 7.07 9.16 -5.24
C THR A 126 8.16 8.32 -5.93
N HIS A 127 8.82 7.45 -5.19
CA HIS A 127 9.86 6.56 -5.74
C HIS A 127 9.59 5.12 -5.29
N THR A 128 9.65 4.19 -6.23
CA THR A 128 9.62 2.76 -5.97
C THR A 128 10.86 2.32 -5.19
N PHE A 129 10.87 1.08 -4.72
CA PHE A 129 11.98 0.55 -3.93
C PHE A 129 13.33 0.64 -4.68
N ASP A 130 13.36 0.46 -5.99
CA ASP A 130 14.55 0.62 -6.85
C ASP A 130 14.93 2.09 -7.12
N LYS A 131 14.32 3.03 -6.40
CA LYS A 131 14.49 4.49 -6.53
C LYS A 131 14.03 5.08 -7.87
N THR A 132 13.27 4.34 -8.67
CA THR A 132 12.63 4.88 -9.88
C THR A 132 11.45 5.78 -9.50
N TYR A 133 11.35 6.97 -10.14
CA TYR A 133 10.18 7.83 -9.95
C TYR A 133 8.91 7.13 -10.44
N ASN A 134 7.96 6.95 -9.53
CA ASN A 134 6.64 6.35 -9.80
C ASN A 134 5.66 6.69 -8.67
N ARG A 135 4.40 6.93 -9.00
CA ARG A 135 3.35 7.29 -8.03
C ARG A 135 2.94 6.18 -7.08
N ASN A 136 3.28 4.94 -7.37
CA ASN A 136 3.04 3.85 -6.42
C ASN A 136 3.83 4.07 -5.12
N GLY A 137 4.98 4.75 -5.21
CA GLY A 137 5.87 4.90 -4.08
C GLY A 137 6.43 3.55 -3.62
N CYS A 138 6.87 3.50 -2.37
CA CYS A 138 7.34 2.30 -1.67
C CYS A 138 6.72 2.25 -0.27
N LEU A 139 6.76 1.08 0.39
CA LEU A 139 6.54 1.02 1.83
C LEU A 139 7.80 1.50 2.55
N PHE A 140 7.64 2.38 3.53
CA PHE A 140 8.78 2.91 4.26
C PHE A 140 8.50 3.14 5.73
N VAL A 141 9.54 2.92 6.55
CA VAL A 141 9.52 3.22 7.99
C VAL A 141 9.74 4.71 8.22
N ASP A 142 9.05 5.28 9.18
CA ASP A 142 9.26 6.69 9.59
C ASP A 142 10.74 6.95 9.90
N TYR A 143 11.35 7.94 9.24
CA TYR A 143 12.78 8.26 9.33
C TYR A 143 13.25 8.62 10.75
N ARG A 144 12.34 9.01 11.63
CA ARG A 144 12.62 9.36 13.02
C ARG A 144 12.85 8.13 13.90
N ILE A 145 12.40 6.94 13.45
CA ILE A 145 12.56 5.66 14.15
C ILE A 145 13.96 5.11 13.85
N LYS A 146 14.93 5.39 14.75
CA LYS A 146 16.35 5.12 14.49
C LYS A 146 16.73 3.65 14.49
N ASP A 147 15.96 2.82 15.21
CA ASP A 147 16.21 1.37 15.31
C ASP A 147 15.52 0.58 14.18
N GLY A 148 14.92 1.29 13.18
CA GLY A 148 14.25 0.68 12.03
C GLY A 148 13.19 -0.35 12.47
N LEU A 149 13.25 -1.57 11.91
CA LEU A 149 12.34 -2.66 12.24
C LEU A 149 12.56 -3.27 13.65
N ASN A 150 13.62 -2.85 14.39
CA ASN A 150 13.89 -3.32 15.75
C ASN A 150 13.34 -2.37 16.83
N ALA A 151 12.77 -1.24 16.47
CA ALA A 151 12.15 -0.33 17.42
C ALA A 151 10.96 -0.97 18.14
N SER A 152 10.67 -0.56 19.38
CA SER A 152 9.50 -1.05 20.12
C SER A 152 8.18 -0.66 19.47
N HIS A 153 8.12 0.44 18.73
CA HIS A 153 7.01 0.79 17.84
C HIS A 153 7.54 1.20 16.46
N VAL A 154 7.13 0.45 15.46
CA VAL A 154 7.49 0.69 14.05
C VAL A 154 6.26 1.24 13.32
N ILE A 155 6.42 2.35 12.62
CA ILE A 155 5.37 2.93 11.78
C ILE A 155 5.81 2.77 10.32
N ILE A 156 5.01 2.05 9.54
CA ILE A 156 5.23 1.80 8.12
C ILE A 156 4.15 2.53 7.32
N TYR A 157 4.59 3.39 6.44
CA TYR A 157 3.73 4.14 5.53
C TYR A 157 3.64 3.45 4.17
N GLY A 158 2.49 3.60 3.52
CA GLY A 158 2.27 3.15 2.15
C GLY A 158 1.04 3.83 1.56
N HIS A 159 1.03 4.04 0.24
CA HIS A 159 -0.11 4.65 -0.44
C HIS A 159 -1.36 3.77 -0.44
N ASN A 160 -2.53 4.40 -0.33
CA ASN A 160 -3.82 3.79 -0.65
C ASN A 160 -4.05 3.89 -2.17
N MET A 161 -3.58 2.90 -2.91
CA MET A 161 -3.73 2.89 -4.36
C MET A 161 -5.08 2.28 -4.77
N GLY A 162 -5.83 2.99 -5.61
CA GLY A 162 -7.10 2.49 -6.15
C GLY A 162 -6.95 1.22 -7.02
N SER A 163 -5.74 0.90 -7.47
CA SER A 163 -5.39 -0.37 -8.12
C SER A 163 -5.25 -1.55 -7.16
N GLY A 164 -5.23 -1.32 -5.85
CA GLY A 164 -4.93 -2.31 -4.82
C GLY A 164 -3.45 -2.46 -4.50
N ALA A 165 -2.54 -1.80 -5.24
CA ALA A 165 -1.12 -1.81 -4.96
C ALA A 165 -0.79 -1.11 -3.63
N MET A 166 0.40 -1.33 -3.11
CA MET A 166 0.89 -0.84 -1.82
C MET A 166 -0.09 -1.20 -0.69
N PHE A 167 -0.60 -0.23 0.06
CA PHE A 167 -1.59 -0.43 1.10
C PHE A 167 -3.05 -0.25 0.63
N GLY A 168 -3.31 -0.26 -0.68
CA GLY A 168 -4.65 -0.11 -1.24
C GLY A 168 -5.65 -1.17 -0.78
N THR A 169 -5.20 -2.37 -0.44
CA THR A 169 -6.05 -3.47 0.05
C THR A 169 -6.29 -3.44 1.56
N LEU A 170 -5.53 -2.65 2.34
CA LEU A 170 -5.69 -2.59 3.81
C LEU A 170 -7.09 -2.12 4.25
N ALA A 171 -7.79 -1.35 3.41
CA ALA A 171 -9.16 -0.93 3.70
C ALA A 171 -10.14 -2.09 3.93
N ARG A 172 -9.82 -3.33 3.49
CA ARG A 172 -10.61 -4.54 3.76
C ARG A 172 -10.72 -4.84 5.24
N TYR A 173 -9.71 -4.52 6.02
CA TYR A 173 -9.71 -4.70 7.47
C TYR A 173 -10.71 -3.81 8.21
N LYS A 174 -11.30 -2.78 7.59
CA LYS A 174 -12.42 -2.03 8.18
C LYS A 174 -13.65 -2.91 8.40
N ASN A 175 -13.73 -4.06 7.75
CA ASN A 175 -14.82 -5.02 7.91
C ASN A 175 -14.43 -6.10 8.93
N SER A 176 -15.15 -6.16 10.06
CA SER A 176 -14.91 -7.16 11.11
C SER A 176 -15.07 -8.59 10.62
N GLY A 177 -15.99 -8.86 9.68
CA GLY A 177 -16.18 -10.20 9.10
C GLY A 177 -14.97 -10.63 8.27
N PHE A 178 -14.27 -9.69 7.60
CA PHE A 178 -13.01 -9.99 6.94
C PHE A 178 -11.91 -10.34 7.94
N TYR A 179 -11.76 -9.52 9.00
CA TYR A 179 -10.78 -9.76 10.05
C TYR A 179 -11.01 -11.10 10.78
N GLN A 180 -12.26 -11.49 11.03
CA GLN A 180 -12.63 -12.72 11.75
C GLN A 180 -12.46 -14.00 10.92
N THR A 181 -12.16 -13.89 9.62
CA THR A 181 -11.82 -15.06 8.80
C THR A 181 -10.47 -15.60 9.27
N GLU A 182 -10.39 -16.92 9.48
CA GLU A 182 -9.19 -17.61 9.94
C GLU A 182 -7.97 -17.26 9.06
N GLY A 183 -6.85 -16.89 9.70
CA GLY A 183 -5.61 -16.49 9.05
C GLY A 183 -5.57 -15.03 8.55
N ASN A 184 -6.66 -14.25 8.70
CA ASN A 184 -6.66 -12.85 8.30
C ASN A 184 -6.12 -11.90 9.36
N ASP A 185 -5.85 -12.38 10.55
CA ASP A 185 -5.42 -11.60 11.71
C ASP A 185 -3.89 -11.56 11.89
N VAL A 186 -3.13 -12.09 10.93
CA VAL A 186 -1.67 -12.19 11.01
C VAL A 186 -0.97 -11.52 9.83
N PHE A 187 0.25 -11.07 10.07
CA PHE A 187 1.21 -10.67 9.04
C PHE A 187 2.64 -11.00 9.48
N TYR A 188 3.56 -11.00 8.53
CA TYR A 188 4.95 -11.37 8.73
C TYR A 188 5.88 -10.26 8.24
N ILE A 189 6.98 -10.04 8.98
CA ILE A 189 8.08 -9.18 8.56
C ILE A 189 9.35 -10.01 8.52
N TYR A 190 9.95 -10.07 7.35
CA TYR A 190 11.26 -10.66 7.14
C TYR A 190 12.33 -9.61 7.35
N THR A 191 13.36 -9.96 8.09
CA THR A 191 14.60 -9.19 8.26
C THR A 191 15.77 -10.01 7.70
N GLU A 192 17.00 -9.59 7.98
CA GLU A 192 18.19 -10.33 7.53
C GLU A 192 18.24 -11.77 8.07
N ASP A 193 17.91 -11.96 9.35
CA ASP A 193 18.13 -13.22 10.05
C ASP A 193 16.86 -13.98 10.43
N VAL A 194 15.73 -13.28 10.51
CA VAL A 194 14.51 -13.85 11.09
C VAL A 194 13.25 -13.42 10.31
N ILE A 195 12.24 -14.29 10.35
CA ILE A 195 10.86 -13.95 10.08
C ILE A 195 10.12 -13.75 11.40
N ARG A 196 9.46 -12.60 11.54
CA ARG A 196 8.65 -12.24 12.71
C ARG A 196 7.17 -12.29 12.38
N GLU A 197 6.40 -12.93 13.24
CA GLU A 197 4.94 -12.95 13.18
C GLU A 197 4.35 -11.88 14.07
N TYR A 198 3.31 -11.25 13.55
CA TYR A 198 2.52 -10.24 14.26
C TYR A 198 1.04 -10.58 14.17
N LYS A 199 0.33 -10.36 15.27
CA LYS A 199 -1.12 -10.51 15.34
C LYS A 199 -1.79 -9.15 15.36
N ILE A 200 -2.71 -8.90 14.41
CA ILE A 200 -3.42 -7.63 14.30
C ILE A 200 -4.35 -7.48 15.50
N PHE A 201 -4.12 -6.44 16.31
CA PHE A 201 -4.88 -6.19 17.54
C PHE A 201 -5.78 -4.96 17.46
N THR A 202 -5.62 -4.08 16.48
CA THR A 202 -6.44 -2.89 16.28
C THR A 202 -6.52 -2.45 14.84
N VAL A 203 -7.70 -1.98 14.44
CA VAL A 203 -7.97 -1.36 13.12
C VAL A 203 -8.86 -0.15 13.37
N TYR A 204 -8.43 1.04 12.96
CA TYR A 204 -9.19 2.27 13.20
C TYR A 204 -8.90 3.33 12.13
N ILE A 205 -9.63 4.44 12.20
CA ILE A 205 -9.43 5.61 11.35
C ILE A 205 -9.07 6.79 12.25
N THR A 206 -8.03 7.51 11.89
CA THR A 206 -7.54 8.65 12.68
C THR A 206 -7.12 9.82 11.80
N ASP A 207 -6.89 10.97 12.41
CA ASP A 207 -6.36 12.14 11.74
C ASP A 207 -4.85 11.99 11.45
N PRO A 208 -4.32 12.68 10.43
CA PRO A 208 -2.89 12.63 10.10
C PRO A 208 -1.97 13.09 11.24
N ILE A 209 -2.50 13.83 12.20
CA ILE A 209 -1.80 14.30 13.39
C ILE A 209 -2.57 13.76 14.60
N SER A 210 -2.07 12.68 15.19
CA SER A 210 -2.68 12.02 16.33
C SER A 210 -1.62 11.27 17.14
N ASP A 211 -1.98 10.80 18.32
CA ASP A 211 -1.11 10.00 19.21
C ASP A 211 -0.70 8.66 18.60
N THR A 212 -1.39 8.21 17.52
CA THR A 212 -1.00 7.05 16.70
C THR A 212 0.48 7.08 16.29
N PHE A 213 1.01 8.27 16.03
CA PHE A 213 2.38 8.44 15.52
C PHE A 213 3.42 8.69 16.62
N THR A 214 3.12 8.25 17.85
CA THR A 214 4.06 8.21 18.97
C THR A 214 4.91 6.94 18.87
N PHE A 215 6.23 7.05 18.81
CA PHE A 215 7.14 5.90 18.67
C PHE A 215 8.28 5.87 19.71
N ASN A 216 8.48 6.93 20.50
CA ASN A 216 9.48 6.97 21.56
C ASN A 216 8.86 6.65 22.90
N PHE A 217 9.15 5.46 23.42
CA PHE A 217 8.71 5.01 24.75
C PHE A 217 9.92 4.81 25.66
N SER A 218 9.84 5.30 26.87
CA SER A 218 10.93 5.15 27.86
C SER A 218 11.10 3.70 28.34
N ASN A 219 10.05 2.89 28.22
CA ASN A 219 10.01 1.48 28.61
C ASN A 219 8.77 0.76 28.02
N LEU A 220 8.72 -0.56 28.20
CA LEU A 220 7.59 -1.37 27.74
C LEU A 220 6.24 -1.03 28.38
N SER A 221 6.22 -0.47 29.59
CA SER A 221 4.96 -0.03 30.21
C SER A 221 4.30 1.10 29.43
N GLY A 222 5.09 2.06 28.94
CA GLY A 222 4.60 3.14 28.08
C GLY A 222 4.10 2.63 26.73
N LEU A 223 4.81 1.65 26.13
CA LEU A 223 4.34 0.98 24.90
C LEU A 223 3.01 0.26 25.10
N ARG A 224 2.85 -0.48 26.21
CA ARG A 224 1.61 -1.21 26.53
C ARG A 224 0.45 -0.28 26.80
N GLU A 225 0.69 0.85 27.48
CA GLU A 225 -0.33 1.89 27.66
C GLU A 225 -0.77 2.48 26.32
N TYR A 226 0.19 2.81 25.44
CA TYR A 226 -0.09 3.24 24.06
C TYR A 226 -0.93 2.18 23.32
N ALA A 227 -0.49 0.91 23.33
CA ALA A 227 -1.20 -0.17 22.64
C ALA A 227 -2.64 -0.33 23.15
N LYS A 228 -2.86 -0.21 24.47
CA LYS A 228 -4.20 -0.23 25.07
C LYS A 228 -5.06 0.95 24.60
N ASN A 229 -4.49 2.14 24.52
CA ASN A 229 -5.22 3.33 24.07
C ASN A 229 -5.65 3.19 22.59
N VAL A 230 -4.74 2.78 21.70
CA VAL A 230 -5.10 2.59 20.28
C VAL A 230 -6.00 1.36 20.05
N GLN A 231 -5.94 0.34 20.91
CA GLN A 231 -6.89 -0.78 20.85
C GLN A 231 -8.32 -0.32 21.21
N ALA A 232 -8.47 0.65 22.10
CA ALA A 232 -9.77 1.22 22.44
C ALA A 232 -10.40 2.02 21.29
N GLU A 233 -9.59 2.53 20.35
CA GLU A 233 -10.06 3.22 19.14
C GLU A 233 -10.50 2.24 18.02
N SER A 234 -10.28 0.93 18.20
CA SER A 234 -10.55 -0.07 17.15
C SER A 234 -12.01 -0.07 16.73
N LEU A 235 -12.26 -0.20 15.41
CA LEU A 235 -13.60 -0.30 14.82
C LEU A 235 -14.40 -1.50 15.35
N TYR A 236 -13.71 -2.49 15.88
CA TYR A 236 -14.29 -3.71 16.47
C TYR A 236 -13.34 -4.34 17.47
N ASN A 237 -13.87 -5.18 18.34
CA ASN A 237 -13.05 -5.93 19.28
C ASN A 237 -12.33 -7.08 18.54
N THR A 238 -11.01 -7.09 18.58
CA THR A 238 -10.17 -8.13 17.99
C THR A 238 -9.95 -9.33 18.93
N GLY A 239 -10.17 -9.16 20.24
CA GLY A 239 -9.92 -10.19 21.24
C GLY A 239 -8.44 -10.47 21.53
N VAL A 240 -7.52 -9.75 20.91
CA VAL A 240 -6.07 -9.96 21.09
C VAL A 240 -5.60 -9.37 22.42
N ASP A 241 -4.90 -10.17 23.22
CA ASP A 241 -4.26 -9.71 24.46
C ASP A 241 -2.94 -8.98 24.13
N ILE A 242 -2.85 -7.74 24.59
CA ILE A 242 -1.67 -6.89 24.41
C ILE A 242 -0.95 -6.58 25.73
N SER A 243 -1.35 -7.24 26.83
CA SER A 243 -0.79 -6.98 28.16
C SER A 243 0.72 -7.21 28.26
N ASN A 244 1.23 -8.13 27.42
CA ASN A 244 2.64 -8.50 27.34
C ASN A 244 3.32 -7.99 26.05
N ALA A 245 2.71 -7.04 25.33
CA ALA A 245 3.30 -6.51 24.10
C ALA A 245 4.73 -6.02 24.32
N THR A 246 5.64 -6.47 23.46
CA THR A 246 7.06 -6.09 23.45
C THR A 246 7.40 -5.23 22.24
N GLN A 247 6.65 -5.39 21.15
CA GLN A 247 6.77 -4.58 19.95
C GLN A 247 5.38 -4.40 19.30
N VAL A 248 5.17 -3.22 18.72
CA VAL A 248 4.00 -2.89 17.90
C VAL A 248 4.47 -2.46 16.52
N VAL A 249 3.80 -2.95 15.49
CA VAL A 249 3.99 -2.47 14.10
C VAL A 249 2.67 -1.87 13.63
N THR A 250 2.72 -0.66 13.12
CA THR A 250 1.57 0.10 12.64
C THR A 250 1.70 0.38 11.16
N PHE A 251 0.74 -0.08 10.37
CA PHE A 251 0.57 0.31 8.97
C PHE A 251 -0.33 1.54 8.91
N SER A 252 0.12 2.56 8.17
CA SER A 252 -0.62 3.81 7.99
C SER A 252 -0.78 4.10 6.50
N THR A 253 -2.03 4.24 6.06
CA THR A 253 -2.38 4.65 4.70
C THR A 253 -3.49 5.69 4.70
N CYS A 254 -3.68 6.40 3.58
CA CYS A 254 -4.74 7.40 3.46
C CYS A 254 -6.12 6.75 3.36
N THR A 255 -7.17 7.44 3.82
CA THR A 255 -8.55 7.16 3.42
C THR A 255 -8.76 7.54 1.94
N ASP A 256 -9.84 7.10 1.32
CA ASP A 256 -10.13 7.35 -0.09
C ASP A 256 -10.20 8.86 -0.43
N ASP A 257 -10.64 9.68 0.51
CA ASP A 257 -10.66 11.15 0.39
C ASP A 257 -9.34 11.82 0.84
N SER A 258 -8.35 11.04 1.26
CA SER A 258 -7.02 11.45 1.74
C SER A 258 -7.02 12.38 2.98
N LYS A 259 -8.16 12.56 3.66
CA LYS A 259 -8.26 13.44 4.83
C LYS A 259 -7.80 12.78 6.11
N GLN A 260 -8.03 11.48 6.23
CA GLN A 260 -7.70 10.68 7.40
C GLN A 260 -6.74 9.54 7.05
N ARG A 261 -6.41 8.73 8.03
CA ARG A 261 -5.57 7.53 7.88
C ARG A 261 -6.34 6.30 8.33
N VAL A 262 -6.25 5.24 7.53
CA VAL A 262 -6.59 3.89 7.94
C VAL A 262 -5.38 3.30 8.62
N ILE A 263 -5.55 2.83 9.84
CA ILE A 263 -4.52 2.24 10.67
C ILE A 263 -4.83 0.76 10.88
N VAL A 264 -3.80 -0.06 10.71
CA VAL A 264 -3.80 -1.49 11.07
C VAL A 264 -2.56 -1.73 11.90
N SER A 265 -2.71 -2.13 13.16
CA SER A 265 -1.55 -2.38 14.03
C SER A 265 -1.54 -3.81 14.54
N GLY A 266 -0.35 -4.42 14.49
CA GLY A 266 -0.07 -5.74 15.04
C GLY A 266 0.88 -5.69 16.24
N THR A 267 0.72 -6.65 17.13
CA THR A 267 1.66 -6.94 18.21
C THR A 267 2.51 -8.15 17.87
N TYR A 268 3.78 -8.12 18.25
CA TYR A 268 4.71 -9.23 18.04
C TYR A 268 4.25 -10.49 18.78
N VAL A 269 4.29 -11.63 18.08
CA VAL A 269 3.95 -12.97 18.59
C VAL A 269 5.20 -13.80 18.81
N GLY A 270 6.11 -13.81 17.83
CA GLY A 270 7.31 -14.62 17.87
C GLY A 270 8.11 -14.50 16.58
N GLU A 271 9.24 -15.18 16.54
CA GLU A 271 10.09 -15.22 15.35
C GLU A 271 10.67 -16.61 15.09
N SER A 272 11.03 -16.87 13.84
CA SER A 272 11.78 -18.04 13.41
C SER A 272 13.03 -17.57 12.66
N LYS A 273 14.14 -18.32 12.82
CA LYS A 273 15.35 -18.03 12.04
C LYS A 273 15.13 -18.36 10.58
N LEU A 274 15.65 -17.54 9.71
CA LEU A 274 15.72 -17.83 8.28
C LEU A 274 16.95 -18.74 8.05
N ASP A 275 16.70 -19.91 7.46
CA ASP A 275 17.79 -20.76 6.97
C ASP A 275 18.33 -20.15 5.68
N ASN A 276 19.28 -19.23 5.83
CA ASN A 276 20.02 -18.61 4.72
C ASN A 276 20.96 -19.67 4.11
N GLY A 277 20.43 -20.73 3.49
CA GLY A 277 21.05 -21.66 2.57
C GLY A 277 22.57 -21.89 2.61
N THR A 278 23.16 -22.15 3.79
CA THR A 278 24.54 -22.64 3.94
C THR A 278 24.53 -24.09 4.41
N SER A 279 23.96 -25.00 3.61
CA SER A 279 24.15 -26.44 3.80
C SER A 279 23.93 -27.23 2.53
N SER A 280 24.82 -27.03 1.54
CA SER A 280 25.02 -28.00 0.49
C SER A 280 26.48 -28.47 0.48
N GLU A 281 26.96 -29.01 1.64
CA GLU A 281 28.15 -29.83 1.70
C GLU A 281 27.99 -30.85 2.82
N ALA A 282 27.32 -31.97 2.53
CA ALA A 282 27.59 -33.22 3.25
C ALA A 282 26.75 -34.37 2.67
N SER A 283 27.15 -34.93 1.54
CA SER A 283 27.02 -36.40 1.32
C SER A 283 27.68 -36.81 0.00
N ALA A 284 28.97 -36.62 -0.07
CA ALA A 284 29.78 -37.29 -1.08
C ALA A 284 31.04 -37.83 -0.40
N SER A 285 30.87 -38.86 0.47
CA SER A 285 31.95 -39.76 0.83
C SER A 285 31.40 -40.92 1.62
N ALA A 286 31.04 -42.02 0.93
CA ALA A 286 31.16 -43.37 1.42
C ALA A 286 30.70 -44.37 0.32
N SER A 287 31.63 -44.69 -0.55
CA SER A 287 31.66 -45.99 -1.23
C SER A 287 33.09 -46.22 -1.69
N GLU A 288 33.87 -46.83 -0.83
CA GLU A 288 34.90 -47.81 -1.15
C GLU A 288 34.58 -49.09 -0.41
#